data_6704b4ef2e577d9c1dd2fa55936298f3
#
_entry.id   6704b4ef2e577d9c1dd2fa55936298f3
#
_cell.length_a   1.000
_cell.length_b   1.000
_cell.length_c   1.000
_cell.angle_alpha   90.00
_cell.angle_beta   90.00
_cell.angle_gamma   90.00
#
_symmetry.space_group_name_H-M   'P 1'
#
loop_
_entity.id
_entity.type
_entity.pdbx_description
1 polymer ?
#
loop_
_entity_poly.entity_id
_entity_poly.type
_entity_poly.pdbx_seq_one_letter_code
_entity_poly.pdbx_strand_id
1 'polypeptide(L)'
;MALSDARRRGESIALLLIDLDHFKPINDGHGHDAGDLLLRTLSQRLRDLVRSSDMAARLGGDEFAVLLTGPNVEQDAAQIAERLLHELSQPVPYRDVTLAVTISIGAAFFPRHADGFSQLYKAADEALYRAKHQGRGNWVQQEEQARPADQPM
;
A
#
# COMPACT_ATOMS: atom_id res chain seq x y z
N MET A 1 2.75 -5.44 20.23
CA MET A 1 2.66 -5.40 18.75
C MET A 1 1.20 -5.38 18.31
N ALA A 2 0.93 -4.69 17.21
CA ALA A 2 -0.43 -4.50 16.71
C ALA A 2 -1.17 -5.81 16.45
N LEU A 3 -0.49 -6.83 15.89
CA LEU A 3 -1.12 -8.13 15.62
C LEU A 3 -1.55 -8.85 16.89
N SER A 4 -0.71 -8.84 17.92
CA SER A 4 -1.04 -9.48 19.20
C SER A 4 -2.21 -8.79 19.87
N ASP A 5 -2.23 -7.44 19.83
CA ASP A 5 -3.31 -6.66 20.39
C ASP A 5 -4.62 -6.86 19.63
N ALA A 6 -4.55 -6.91 18.30
CA ALA A 6 -5.72 -7.14 17.46
C ALA A 6 -6.30 -8.52 17.72
N ARG A 7 -5.45 -9.54 17.84
CA ARG A 7 -5.92 -10.90 18.13
C ARG A 7 -6.64 -10.97 19.45
N ARG A 8 -6.08 -10.34 20.50
CA ARG A 8 -6.69 -10.32 21.82
C ARG A 8 -8.03 -9.61 21.84
N ARG A 9 -8.16 -8.52 21.07
CA ARG A 9 -9.40 -7.72 21.04
C ARG A 9 -10.38 -8.17 19.97
N GLY A 10 -10.04 -9.20 19.18
CA GLY A 10 -10.86 -9.64 18.07
C GLY A 10 -10.93 -8.65 16.93
N GLU A 11 -9.98 -7.72 16.86
CA GLU A 11 -9.90 -6.73 15.79
C GLU A 11 -9.11 -7.26 14.60
N SER A 12 -9.32 -6.65 13.46
CA SER A 12 -8.62 -6.97 12.22
C SER A 12 -7.57 -5.92 11.90
N ILE A 13 -6.62 -6.31 11.08
CA ILE A 13 -5.56 -5.42 10.58
C ILE A 13 -5.53 -5.51 9.06
N ALA A 14 -5.38 -4.37 8.42
CA ALA A 14 -5.10 -4.29 6.98
C ALA A 14 -3.67 -3.80 6.77
N LEU A 15 -2.95 -4.48 5.91
CA LEU A 15 -1.65 -4.03 5.43
C LEU A 15 -1.77 -3.68 3.95
N LEU A 16 -1.45 -2.42 3.63
CA LEU A 16 -1.39 -1.95 2.25
C LEU A 16 0.07 -1.72 1.91
N LEU A 17 0.56 -2.41 0.89
CA LEU A 17 1.87 -2.14 0.31
C LEU A 17 1.70 -1.30 -0.94
N ILE A 18 2.48 -0.24 -1.05
CA ILE A 18 2.35 0.78 -2.08
C ILE A 18 3.68 0.92 -2.80
N ASP A 19 3.65 0.92 -4.11
CA ASP A 19 4.83 1.10 -4.94
C ASP A 19 4.55 2.16 -5.99
N LEU A 20 5.53 3.04 -6.23
CA LEU A 20 5.42 4.06 -7.26
C LEU A 20 5.64 3.44 -8.63
N ASP A 21 4.71 3.67 -9.54
CA ASP A 21 4.83 3.18 -10.91
C ASP A 21 5.80 4.07 -11.68
N HIS A 22 6.79 3.44 -12.31
CA HIS A 22 7.74 4.15 -13.19
C HIS A 22 8.52 5.28 -12.50
N PHE A 23 8.89 5.06 -11.22
CA PHE A 23 9.70 6.04 -10.48
C PHE A 23 11.10 6.19 -11.08
N LYS A 24 11.71 5.08 -11.49
CA LYS A 24 13.07 5.11 -12.02
C LYS A 24 13.23 6.03 -13.24
N PRO A 25 12.32 6.03 -14.23
CA PRO A 25 12.41 6.99 -15.34
C PRO A 25 12.40 8.45 -14.89
N ILE A 26 11.67 8.80 -13.84
CA ILE A 26 11.65 10.16 -13.30
C ILE A 26 13.02 10.51 -12.72
N ASN A 27 13.56 9.62 -11.92
CA ASN A 27 14.87 9.79 -11.30
C ASN A 27 15.97 9.89 -12.38
N ASP A 28 15.93 9.03 -13.38
CA ASP A 28 16.91 9.03 -14.48
C ASP A 28 16.75 10.23 -15.40
N GLY A 29 15.52 10.70 -15.64
CA GLY A 29 15.23 11.79 -16.56
C GLY A 29 15.37 13.19 -15.96
N HIS A 30 15.05 13.34 -14.69
CA HIS A 30 15.04 14.65 -14.01
C HIS A 30 16.08 14.77 -12.90
N GLY A 31 16.80 13.68 -12.58
CA GLY A 31 17.86 13.67 -11.58
C GLY A 31 17.37 13.25 -10.20
N HIS A 32 18.33 12.98 -9.31
CA HIS A 32 18.05 12.47 -7.96
C HIS A 32 17.32 13.50 -7.10
N ASP A 33 17.56 14.80 -7.31
CA ASP A 33 16.87 15.85 -6.56
C ASP A 33 15.37 15.84 -6.83
N ALA A 34 14.99 15.60 -8.10
CA ALA A 34 13.58 15.48 -8.47
C ALA A 34 12.94 14.26 -7.82
N GLY A 35 13.64 13.11 -7.86
CA GLY A 35 13.18 11.89 -7.23
C GLY A 35 13.02 12.06 -5.72
N ASP A 36 14.00 12.69 -5.06
CA ASP A 36 13.95 12.95 -3.63
C ASP A 36 12.77 13.86 -3.24
N LEU A 37 12.55 14.92 -4.02
CA LEU A 37 11.40 15.80 -3.79
C LEU A 37 10.09 15.03 -3.94
N LEU A 38 9.98 14.23 -4.98
CA LEU A 38 8.79 13.44 -5.22
C LEU A 38 8.52 12.50 -4.04
N LEU A 39 9.54 11.75 -3.60
CA LEU A 39 9.39 10.82 -2.47
C LEU A 39 8.98 11.55 -1.19
N ARG A 40 9.59 12.69 -0.89
CA ARG A 40 9.24 13.48 0.30
C ARG A 40 7.82 14.01 0.24
N THR A 41 7.42 14.49 -0.93
CA THR A 41 6.07 15.02 -1.13
C THR A 41 5.03 13.92 -0.97
N LEU A 42 5.26 12.77 -1.58
CA LEU A 42 4.34 11.64 -1.47
C LEU A 42 4.29 11.09 -0.06
N SER A 43 5.43 11.04 0.64
CA SER A 43 5.47 10.65 2.05
C SER A 43 4.61 11.56 2.92
N GLN A 44 4.68 12.86 2.69
CA GLN A 44 3.88 13.82 3.44
C GLN A 44 2.38 13.67 3.13
N ARG A 45 2.04 13.51 1.84
CA ARG A 45 0.65 13.29 1.44
C ARG A 45 0.09 12.00 2.06
N LEU A 46 0.91 10.96 2.10
CA LEU A 46 0.51 9.69 2.72
C LEU A 46 0.21 9.88 4.21
N ARG A 47 1.11 10.55 4.93
CA ARG A 47 0.91 10.80 6.36
C ARG A 47 -0.33 11.63 6.64
N ASP A 48 -0.63 12.57 5.77
CA ASP A 48 -1.81 13.43 5.92
C ASP A 48 -3.12 12.69 5.69
N LEU A 49 -3.08 11.57 4.96
CA LEU A 49 -4.28 10.81 4.63
C LEU A 49 -4.64 9.74 5.67
N VAL A 50 -3.65 9.25 6.42
CA VAL A 50 -3.90 8.19 7.39
C VAL A 50 -4.32 8.78 8.74
N ARG A 51 -5.14 8.02 9.47
CA ARG A 51 -5.60 8.43 10.80
C ARG A 51 -4.47 8.30 11.82
N SER A 52 -4.60 9.00 12.95
CA SER A 52 -3.61 8.91 14.03
C SER A 52 -3.47 7.49 14.60
N SER A 53 -4.52 6.67 14.48
CA SER A 53 -4.50 5.26 14.91
C SER A 53 -3.84 4.33 13.90
N ASP A 54 -3.57 4.82 12.68
CA ASP A 54 -2.95 4.05 11.62
C ASP A 54 -1.45 4.32 11.57
N MET A 55 -0.73 3.44 10.90
CA MET A 55 0.71 3.60 10.73
C MET A 55 1.03 3.70 9.25
N ALA A 56 1.91 4.64 8.91
CA ALA A 56 2.43 4.79 7.56
C ALA A 56 3.95 4.85 7.63
N ALA A 57 4.62 4.16 6.71
CA ALA A 57 6.07 4.10 6.68
C ALA A 57 6.57 3.98 5.25
N ARG A 58 7.76 4.52 5.00
CA ARG A 58 8.51 4.24 3.80
C ARG A 58 9.42 3.05 4.08
N LEU A 59 9.29 2.00 3.29
CA LEU A 59 10.08 0.78 3.47
C LEU A 59 11.46 0.87 2.85
N GLY A 60 11.61 1.70 1.85
CA GLY A 60 12.86 1.91 1.15
C GLY A 60 12.58 2.18 -0.33
N GLY A 61 13.53 2.81 -1.03
CA GLY A 61 13.32 3.14 -2.43
C GLY A 61 12.02 3.89 -2.65
N ASP A 62 11.17 3.33 -3.47
CA ASP A 62 9.87 3.87 -3.84
C ASP A 62 8.70 3.06 -3.24
N GLU A 63 8.94 2.34 -2.16
CA GLU A 63 7.95 1.47 -1.53
C GLU A 63 7.50 2.03 -0.18
N PHE A 64 6.17 2.01 0.04
CA PHE A 64 5.54 2.48 1.27
C PHE A 64 4.59 1.42 1.82
N ALA A 65 4.27 1.53 3.09
CA ALA A 65 3.31 0.64 3.74
C ALA A 65 2.36 1.44 4.62
N VAL A 66 1.12 0.97 4.70
CA VAL A 66 0.11 1.50 5.61
C VAL A 66 -0.48 0.32 6.39
N LEU A 67 -0.58 0.49 7.70
CA LEU A 67 -1.26 -0.45 8.59
C LEU A 67 -2.50 0.20 9.15
N LEU A 68 -3.65 -0.42 8.93
CA LEU A 68 -4.92 0.02 9.47
C LEU A 68 -5.39 -0.97 10.51
N THR A 69 -5.98 -0.47 11.59
CA THR A 69 -6.55 -1.32 12.64
C THR A 69 -7.98 -0.88 12.91
N GLY A 70 -8.80 -1.82 13.32
CA GLY A 70 -10.17 -1.53 13.71
C GLY A 70 -11.17 -2.60 13.28
N PRO A 71 -12.46 -2.40 13.59
CA PRO A 71 -13.49 -3.41 13.29
C PRO A 71 -13.90 -3.48 11.82
N ASN A 72 -13.64 -2.43 11.04
CA ASN A 72 -14.09 -2.34 9.64
C ASN A 72 -12.91 -2.12 8.68
N VAL A 73 -11.80 -2.81 8.92
CA VAL A 73 -10.55 -2.55 8.15
C VAL A 73 -10.69 -2.80 6.65
N GLU A 74 -11.54 -3.74 6.23
CA GLU A 74 -11.69 -4.00 4.79
C GLU A 74 -12.36 -2.82 4.09
N GLN A 75 -13.41 -2.25 4.69
CA GLN A 75 -14.03 -1.04 4.18
C GLN A 75 -13.07 0.15 4.24
N ASP A 76 -12.39 0.31 5.38
CA ASP A 76 -11.45 1.40 5.58
C ASP A 76 -10.31 1.30 4.56
N ALA A 77 -9.81 0.10 4.30
CA ALA A 77 -8.75 -0.13 3.32
C ALA A 77 -9.18 0.25 1.90
N ALA A 78 -10.41 -0.11 1.51
CA ALA A 78 -10.94 0.26 0.20
C ALA A 78 -11.02 1.78 0.05
N GLN A 79 -11.54 2.46 1.07
CA GLN A 79 -11.65 3.92 1.03
C GLN A 79 -10.29 4.60 0.98
N ILE A 80 -9.34 4.16 1.82
CA ILE A 80 -8.02 4.78 1.84
C ILE A 80 -7.24 4.47 0.58
N ALA A 81 -7.37 3.26 0.02
CA ALA A 81 -6.71 2.89 -1.22
C ALA A 81 -7.15 3.80 -2.36
N GLU A 82 -8.45 4.04 -2.50
CA GLU A 82 -8.97 4.94 -3.53
C GLU A 82 -8.47 6.37 -3.33
N ARG A 83 -8.44 6.85 -2.10
CA ARG A 83 -7.92 8.19 -1.80
C ARG A 83 -6.43 8.28 -2.10
N LEU A 84 -5.66 7.25 -1.76
CA LEU A 84 -4.22 7.21 -2.05
C LEU A 84 -3.96 7.22 -3.55
N LEU A 85 -4.70 6.43 -4.32
CA LEU A 85 -4.58 6.42 -5.78
C LEU A 85 -4.78 7.82 -6.36
N HIS A 86 -5.75 8.56 -5.85
CA HIS A 86 -6.04 9.91 -6.32
C HIS A 86 -4.99 10.91 -5.83
N GLU A 87 -4.73 10.95 -4.53
CA GLU A 87 -3.90 11.99 -3.93
C GLU A 87 -2.41 11.84 -4.24
N LEU A 88 -1.91 10.60 -4.26
CA LEU A 88 -0.49 10.38 -4.54
C LEU A 88 -0.17 10.51 -6.02
N SER A 89 -1.17 10.51 -6.89
CA SER A 89 -0.96 10.76 -8.32
C SER A 89 -1.11 12.22 -8.72
N GLN A 90 -1.42 13.11 -7.76
CA GLN A 90 -1.49 14.54 -8.05
C GLN A 90 -0.12 15.09 -8.42
N PRO A 91 -0.07 16.02 -9.37
CA PRO A 91 1.20 16.59 -9.85
C PRO A 91 2.04 17.21 -8.75
N VAL A 92 3.36 17.10 -8.90
CA VAL A 92 4.34 17.72 -8.01
C VAL A 92 5.20 18.68 -8.83
N PRO A 93 5.11 20.00 -8.58
CA PRO A 93 5.94 20.96 -9.31
C PRO A 93 7.43 20.79 -8.96
N TYR A 94 8.26 20.81 -9.97
CA TYR A 94 9.71 20.77 -9.82
C TYR A 94 10.34 21.68 -10.88
N ARG A 95 10.87 22.84 -10.45
CA ARG A 95 11.45 23.83 -11.37
C ARG A 95 10.45 24.16 -12.48
N ASP A 96 10.84 23.99 -13.74
CA ASP A 96 10.01 24.32 -14.90
C ASP A 96 9.12 23.16 -15.36
N VAL A 97 9.17 22.03 -14.65
CA VAL A 97 8.41 20.82 -15.03
C VAL A 97 7.47 20.40 -13.92
N THR A 98 6.53 19.53 -14.27
CA THR A 98 5.61 18.94 -13.33
C THR A 98 5.86 17.43 -13.32
N LEU A 99 6.13 16.90 -12.13
CA LEU A 99 6.32 15.46 -11.95
C LEU A 99 4.98 14.82 -11.63
N ALA A 100 4.72 13.67 -12.22
CA ALA A 100 3.52 12.90 -11.94
C ALA A 100 3.84 11.42 -12.00
N VAL A 101 3.29 10.67 -11.04
CA VAL A 101 3.38 9.21 -11.02
C VAL A 101 2.01 8.66 -10.68
N THR A 102 1.78 7.40 -11.05
CA THR A 102 0.71 6.62 -10.45
C THR A 102 1.30 5.69 -9.42
N ILE A 103 0.45 5.05 -8.63
CA ILE A 103 0.87 4.07 -7.65
C ILE A 103 0.11 2.78 -7.85
N SER A 104 0.71 1.68 -7.42
CA SER A 104 0.03 0.39 -7.35
C SER A 104 -0.02 -0.02 -5.89
N ILE A 105 -1.14 -0.60 -5.46
CA ILE A 105 -1.37 -0.95 -4.07
C ILE A 105 -1.81 -2.41 -3.98
N GLY A 106 -1.18 -3.16 -3.07
CA GLY A 106 -1.63 -4.49 -2.70
C GLY A 106 -2.08 -4.50 -1.25
N ALA A 107 -3.25 -5.03 -0.98
CA ALA A 107 -3.84 -5.09 0.35
C ALA A 107 -4.04 -6.52 0.81
N ALA A 108 -3.76 -6.78 2.08
CA ALA A 108 -4.06 -8.05 2.73
C ALA A 108 -4.57 -7.80 4.14
N PHE A 109 -5.32 -8.75 4.68
CA PHE A 109 -6.03 -8.58 5.94
C PHE A 109 -5.69 -9.70 6.91
N PHE A 110 -5.54 -9.31 8.18
CA PHE A 110 -5.38 -10.25 9.28
C PHE A 110 -6.69 -10.27 10.07
N PRO A 111 -7.22 -11.40 10.48
CA PRO A 111 -6.68 -12.76 10.31
C PRO A 111 -7.09 -13.48 9.02
N ARG A 112 -7.81 -12.82 8.13
CA ARG A 112 -8.40 -13.46 6.95
C ARG A 112 -7.36 -14.10 6.02
N HIS A 113 -6.24 -13.40 5.78
CA HIS A 113 -5.22 -13.84 4.82
C HIS A 113 -3.93 -14.33 5.47
N ALA A 114 -3.83 -14.27 6.80
CA ALA A 114 -2.56 -14.54 7.46
C ALA A 114 -2.76 -14.87 8.94
N ASP A 115 -1.85 -15.65 9.48
CA ASP A 115 -1.80 -15.97 10.91
C ASP A 115 -0.79 -15.10 11.65
N GLY A 116 0.10 -14.42 10.94
CA GLY A 116 1.11 -13.57 11.52
C GLY A 116 1.60 -12.54 10.52
N PHE A 117 2.51 -11.66 10.96
CA PHE A 117 2.96 -10.53 10.15
C PHE A 117 3.68 -10.98 8.88
N SER A 118 4.54 -11.99 8.98
CA SER A 118 5.29 -12.49 7.81
C SER A 118 4.35 -12.94 6.68
N GLN A 119 3.30 -13.67 7.05
CA GLN A 119 2.30 -14.13 6.08
C GLN A 119 1.47 -12.97 5.56
N LEU A 120 1.15 -11.98 6.42
CA LEU A 120 0.40 -10.80 6.02
C LEU A 120 1.19 -9.98 4.99
N TYR A 121 2.49 -9.78 5.24
CA TYR A 121 3.35 -9.08 4.30
C TYR A 121 3.42 -9.80 2.96
N LYS A 122 3.61 -11.13 2.99
CA LYS A 122 3.66 -11.93 1.78
C LYS A 122 2.36 -11.83 0.98
N ALA A 123 1.23 -11.87 1.66
CA ALA A 123 -0.07 -11.76 1.01
C ALA A 123 -0.27 -10.38 0.35
N ALA A 124 0.11 -9.32 1.05
CA ALA A 124 0.03 -7.96 0.49
C ALA A 124 0.98 -7.79 -0.70
N ASP A 125 2.17 -8.38 -0.62
CA ASP A 125 3.16 -8.33 -1.70
C ASP A 125 2.67 -9.06 -2.95
N GLU A 126 2.02 -10.21 -2.77
CA GLU A 126 1.41 -10.94 -3.89
C GLU A 126 0.29 -10.12 -4.55
N ALA A 127 -0.54 -9.44 -3.73
CA ALA A 127 -1.57 -8.56 -4.24
C ALA A 127 -0.98 -7.37 -4.99
N LEU A 128 0.10 -6.78 -4.49
CA LEU A 128 0.81 -5.70 -5.16
C LEU A 128 1.35 -6.15 -6.52
N TYR A 129 1.91 -7.34 -6.57
CA TYR A 129 2.39 -7.92 -7.82
C TYR A 129 1.25 -7.99 -8.85
N ARG A 130 0.06 -8.45 -8.41
CA ARG A 130 -1.09 -8.52 -9.32
C ARG A 130 -1.55 -7.13 -9.77
N ALA A 131 -1.53 -6.14 -8.87
CA ALA A 131 -1.88 -4.76 -9.24
C ALA A 131 -0.98 -4.26 -10.36
N LYS A 132 0.33 -4.52 -10.27
CA LYS A 132 1.29 -4.14 -11.30
C LYS A 132 1.03 -4.86 -12.62
N HIS A 133 0.63 -6.12 -12.57
CA HIS A 133 0.38 -6.92 -13.78
C HIS A 133 -0.99 -6.67 -14.39
N GLN A 134 -1.90 -6.04 -13.65
CA GLN A 134 -3.22 -5.65 -14.13
C GLN A 134 -3.24 -4.20 -14.67
N GLY A 135 -2.10 -3.67 -15.04
CA GLY A 135 -2.00 -2.37 -15.70
C GLY A 135 -1.48 -1.23 -14.83
N ARG A 136 -1.10 -1.48 -13.59
CA ARG A 136 -0.64 -0.46 -12.64
C ARG A 136 -1.71 0.59 -12.36
N GLY A 137 -1.40 1.56 -11.53
CA GLY A 137 -2.33 2.65 -11.23
C GLY A 137 -3.63 2.19 -10.57
N ASN A 138 -3.59 1.08 -9.85
CA ASN A 138 -4.78 0.50 -9.22
C ASN A 138 -4.43 -0.14 -7.88
N TRP A 139 -5.45 -0.65 -7.19
CA TRP A 139 -5.24 -1.44 -5.98
C TRP A 139 -5.92 -2.79 -6.11
N VAL A 140 -5.33 -3.79 -5.46
CA VAL A 140 -5.81 -5.17 -5.47
C VAL A 140 -5.73 -5.70 -4.04
N GLN A 141 -6.80 -6.34 -3.57
CA GLN A 141 -6.72 -7.06 -2.31
C GLN A 141 -6.40 -8.53 -2.57
N GLN A 142 -5.76 -9.14 -1.58
CA GLN A 142 -5.38 -10.54 -1.69
C GLN A 142 -6.61 -11.42 -1.80
N GLU A 143 -6.50 -12.44 -2.63
CA GLU A 143 -7.53 -13.46 -2.77
C GLU A 143 -7.44 -14.45 -1.61
N GLU A 144 -8.56 -15.06 -1.27
CA GLU A 144 -8.54 -16.14 -0.29
C GLU A 144 -7.83 -17.33 -0.89
N GLN A 145 -6.92 -17.90 -0.10
CA GLN A 145 -6.26 -19.13 -0.52
C GLN A 145 -7.26 -20.29 -0.41
N ALA A 146 -7.30 -21.13 -1.44
CA ALA A 146 -8.08 -22.36 -1.39
C ALA A 146 -7.50 -23.23 -0.26
N ARG A 147 -8.36 -23.63 0.67
CA ARG A 147 -7.96 -24.56 1.72
C ARG A 147 -7.85 -25.97 1.14
N PRO A 148 -6.98 -26.82 1.70
CA PRO A 148 -6.92 -28.21 1.21
C PRO A 148 -8.27 -28.90 1.20
N ALA A 149 -9.16 -28.56 2.15
CA ALA A 149 -10.52 -29.10 2.20
C ALA A 149 -11.41 -28.62 1.06
N ASP A 150 -11.06 -27.52 0.43
CA ASP A 150 -11.81 -26.94 -0.69
C ASP A 150 -11.36 -27.48 -2.02
N GLN A 151 -10.31 -28.28 -2.03
CA GLN A 151 -9.84 -28.93 -3.25
C GLN A 151 -10.63 -30.23 -3.49
N PRO A 152 -11.03 -30.49 -4.73
CA PRO A 152 -11.69 -31.77 -5.03
C PRO A 152 -10.73 -32.91 -4.71
N MET A 153 -11.24 -33.84 -3.98
CA MET A 153 -10.48 -35.05 -3.67
C MET A 153 -10.56 -36.02 -4.78
#